data_55c207fe3b02021a26954b8117959a38
#
_entry.id   55c207fe3b02021a26954b8117959a38
#
_cell.length_a   1.000
_cell.length_b   1.000
_cell.length_c   1.000
_cell.angle_alpha   90.00
_cell.angle_beta   90.00
_cell.angle_gamma   90.00
#
_symmetry.space_group_name_H-M   'P 1'
#
loop_
_entity.id
_entity.type
_entity.pdbx_description
1 polymer ?
#
loop_
_entity_poly.entity_id
_entity_poly.type
_entity_poly.pdbx_seq_one_letter_code
_entity_poly.pdbx_strand_id
1 'polypeptide(L)'
;MARIFSIQSNLPSFQRQTRIRLGIGSLGRNLDGCRIGFDLGGSDRKAAAVIDGEVKYSEEIVWDPYFEQNPDYHYEGIMDTLKRAAEHLPRVDAIGGSAAGCYSHNRVTWASLFRGVGPKDFDEKVRGMFLKIAEE
;
A
#
# COMPACT_ATOMS: atom_id res chain seq x y z
N MET A 1 6.68 -14.90 1.17
CA MET A 1 7.10 -14.07 2.29
C MET A 1 6.43 -12.71 2.15
N ALA A 2 5.57 -12.34 3.07
CA ALA A 2 4.93 -11.02 3.04
C ALA A 2 5.93 -9.97 3.52
N ARG A 3 6.10 -8.86 2.79
CA ARG A 3 6.86 -7.71 3.26
C ARG A 3 5.91 -6.56 3.48
N ILE A 4 6.11 -5.88 4.60
CA ILE A 4 5.40 -4.66 4.95
C ILE A 4 6.18 -3.49 4.35
N PHE A 5 5.49 -2.62 3.66
CA PHE A 5 6.04 -1.37 3.15
C PHE A 5 5.18 -0.20 3.62
N SER A 6 5.80 0.94 3.78
CA SER A 6 5.14 2.17 4.18
C SER A 6 5.29 3.20 3.07
N ILE A 7 4.20 3.79 2.67
CA ILE A 7 4.14 4.89 1.72
C ILE A 7 3.80 6.14 2.52
N GLN A 8 4.63 7.16 2.46
CA GLN A 8 4.33 8.45 3.08
C GLN A 8 3.85 9.41 1.99
N SER A 9 2.66 9.98 2.19
CA SER A 9 2.21 11.13 1.42
C SER A 9 3.13 12.33 1.68
N ASN A 10 3.30 13.22 0.70
CA ASN A 10 4.15 14.41 0.81
C ASN A 10 3.70 15.31 1.97
N LEU A 11 4.29 15.13 3.14
CA LEU A 11 4.15 16.01 4.29
C LEU A 11 5.14 17.18 4.20
N PRO A 12 4.77 18.38 4.69
CA PRO A 12 5.67 19.52 4.73
C PRO A 12 7.00 19.18 5.43
N SER A 13 8.04 19.86 5.04
CA SER A 13 9.46 19.59 5.30
C SER A 13 9.92 19.38 6.74
N PHE A 14 9.06 19.51 7.73
CA PHE A 14 9.41 19.39 9.15
C PHE A 14 9.37 17.96 9.72
N GLN A 15 8.84 16.98 9.01
CA GLN A 15 8.75 15.59 9.49
C GLN A 15 9.58 14.58 8.69
N ARG A 16 10.62 15.03 8.00
CA ARG A 16 11.51 14.16 7.20
C ARG A 16 12.52 13.34 8.00
N GLN A 17 12.34 13.13 9.28
CA GLN A 17 13.27 12.34 10.09
C GLN A 17 12.60 11.10 10.67
N THR A 18 12.11 10.21 9.83
CA THR A 18 12.01 8.81 10.26
C THR A 18 12.65 7.96 9.18
N ARG A 19 13.95 7.76 9.30
CA ARG A 19 14.63 6.68 8.58
C ARG A 19 13.92 5.39 8.93
N ILE A 20 13.24 4.80 7.96
CA ILE A 20 12.75 3.42 8.11
C ILE A 20 13.99 2.54 8.15
N ARG A 21 14.50 2.28 9.33
CA ARG A 21 15.38 1.14 9.55
C ARG A 21 14.50 -0.09 9.42
N LEU A 22 14.77 -0.90 8.41
CA LEU A 22 14.31 -2.28 8.33
C LEU A 22 14.89 -3.08 9.51
N GLY A 23 14.33 -2.90 10.67
CA GLY A 23 14.57 -3.68 11.86
C GLY A 23 13.25 -4.25 12.32
N ILE A 24 13.20 -5.54 12.55
CA ILE A 24 12.06 -6.34 13.04
C ILE A 24 11.39 -5.77 14.32
N GLY A 25 11.90 -4.68 14.89
CA GLY A 25 11.42 -4.05 16.11
C GLY A 25 10.56 -2.79 15.94
N SER A 26 10.28 -2.32 14.72
CA SER A 26 9.62 -1.03 14.47
C SER A 26 8.16 -1.13 13.98
N LEU A 27 7.65 -2.32 13.81
CA LEU A 27 6.26 -2.55 13.43
C LEU A 27 5.34 -2.29 14.63
N GLY A 28 4.63 -1.16 14.61
CA GLY A 28 3.57 -0.86 15.57
C GLY A 28 3.85 0.25 16.59
N ARG A 29 4.91 1.03 16.45
CA ARG A 29 5.23 2.10 17.42
C ARG A 29 4.76 3.50 17.07
N ASN A 30 4.34 3.75 15.83
CA ASN A 30 3.82 5.06 15.42
C ASN A 30 2.33 4.92 15.09
N LEU A 31 1.51 4.90 16.13
CA LEU A 31 0.05 4.82 15.98
C LEU A 31 -0.62 6.18 15.91
N ASP A 32 0.14 7.27 16.10
CA ASP A 32 -0.39 8.63 16.12
C ASP A 32 -0.85 9.08 14.74
N GLY A 33 -1.92 9.87 14.71
CA GLY A 33 -2.46 10.48 13.52
C GLY A 33 -3.40 9.57 12.72
N CYS A 34 -3.69 10.00 11.49
CA CYS A 34 -4.64 9.35 10.59
C CYS A 34 -3.90 8.46 9.60
N ARG A 35 -4.12 7.16 9.65
CA ARG A 35 -3.37 6.17 8.89
C ARG A 35 -4.29 5.22 8.17
N ILE A 36 -3.82 4.74 7.02
CA ILE A 36 -4.44 3.63 6.30
C ILE A 36 -3.49 2.45 6.32
N GLY A 37 -3.98 1.32 6.83
CA GLY A 37 -3.35 0.01 6.67
C GLY A 37 -4.01 -0.77 5.56
N PHE A 38 -3.26 -1.47 4.70
CA PHE A 38 -3.82 -2.34 3.69
C PHE A 38 -3.08 -3.68 3.59
N ASP A 39 -3.79 -4.67 3.09
CA ASP A 39 -3.24 -5.99 2.77
C ASP A 39 -3.76 -6.45 1.41
N LEU A 40 -2.85 -6.81 0.52
CA LEU A 40 -3.17 -7.24 -0.84
C LEU A 40 -2.92 -8.73 -0.97
N GLY A 41 -3.99 -9.49 -0.88
CA GLY A 41 -4.00 -10.93 -1.09
C GLY A 41 -4.27 -11.33 -2.53
N GLY A 42 -4.24 -12.62 -2.80
CA GLY A 42 -4.54 -13.17 -4.12
C GLY A 42 -6.03 -13.34 -4.42
N SER A 43 -6.88 -13.27 -3.41
CA SER A 43 -8.34 -13.41 -3.52
C SER A 43 -9.10 -12.19 -3.01
N ASP A 44 -8.47 -11.41 -2.17
CA ASP A 44 -9.05 -10.23 -1.56
C ASP A 44 -8.01 -9.13 -1.34
N ARG A 45 -8.49 -7.91 -1.20
CA ARG A 45 -7.74 -6.75 -0.78
C ARG A 45 -8.44 -6.13 0.43
N LYS A 46 -7.68 -5.78 1.45
CA LYS A 46 -8.19 -5.27 2.71
C LYS A 46 -7.63 -3.90 3.00
N ALA A 47 -8.41 -3.04 3.62
CA ALA A 47 -7.90 -1.80 4.19
C ALA A 47 -8.60 -1.47 5.51
N ALA A 48 -7.89 -0.73 6.35
CA ALA A 48 -8.42 -0.16 7.57
C ALA A 48 -7.99 1.31 7.70
N ALA A 49 -8.93 2.14 8.10
CA ALA A 49 -8.67 3.52 8.51
C ALA A 49 -8.50 3.58 10.03
N VAL A 50 -7.42 4.21 10.48
CA VAL A 50 -7.01 4.25 11.89
C VAL A 50 -6.74 5.70 12.30
N ILE A 51 -7.26 6.12 13.45
CA ILE A 51 -6.94 7.41 14.09
C ILE A 51 -6.36 7.10 15.46
N ASP A 52 -5.13 7.54 15.70
CA ASP A 52 -4.41 7.39 16.98
C ASP A 52 -4.44 5.93 17.51
N GLY A 53 -4.31 4.96 16.61
CA GLY A 53 -4.32 3.55 16.93
C GLY A 53 -5.72 2.90 17.01
N GLU A 54 -6.79 3.68 16.90
CA GLU A 54 -8.16 3.18 16.91
C GLU A 54 -8.69 2.96 15.49
N VAL A 55 -9.16 1.77 15.18
CA VAL A 55 -9.77 1.44 13.88
C VAL A 55 -11.13 2.12 13.78
N LYS A 56 -11.28 2.99 12.78
CA LYS A 56 -12.52 3.70 12.46
C LYS A 56 -13.31 3.03 11.34
N TYR A 57 -12.63 2.29 10.49
CA TYR A 57 -13.22 1.59 9.35
C TYR A 57 -12.33 0.43 8.94
N SER A 58 -12.93 -0.65 8.47
CA SER A 58 -12.22 -1.73 7.79
C SER A 58 -13.12 -2.39 6.76
N GLU A 59 -12.53 -2.79 5.63
CA GLU A 59 -13.24 -3.45 4.53
C GLU A 59 -12.35 -4.52 3.89
N GLU A 60 -13.01 -5.55 3.40
CA GLU A 60 -12.42 -6.60 2.58
C GLU A 60 -13.18 -6.68 1.26
N ILE A 61 -12.46 -6.58 0.15
CA ILE A 61 -13.04 -6.59 -1.21
C ILE A 61 -12.41 -7.74 -1.99
N VAL A 62 -13.25 -8.60 -2.53
CA VAL A 62 -12.81 -9.70 -3.41
C VAL A 62 -12.27 -9.15 -4.72
N TRP A 63 -11.17 -9.72 -5.20
CA TRP A 63 -10.58 -9.46 -6.50
C TRP A 63 -9.85 -10.69 -7.03
N ASP A 64 -9.43 -10.66 -8.31
CA ASP A 64 -8.65 -11.73 -8.93
C ASP A 64 -7.44 -11.17 -9.68
N PRO A 65 -6.33 -10.87 -8.99
CA PRO A 65 -5.18 -10.18 -9.58
C PRO A 65 -4.23 -11.12 -10.33
N TYR A 66 -4.27 -12.43 -10.08
CA TYR A 66 -3.21 -13.35 -10.47
C TYR A 66 -3.09 -13.57 -11.98
N PHE A 67 -4.19 -13.53 -12.67
CA PHE A 67 -4.25 -13.76 -14.11
C PHE A 67 -4.56 -12.49 -14.90
N GLU A 68 -4.71 -11.37 -14.21
CA GLU A 68 -4.96 -10.09 -14.85
C GLU A 68 -3.68 -9.59 -15.55
N GLN A 69 -3.80 -9.32 -16.85
CA GLN A 69 -2.68 -8.88 -17.68
C GLN A 69 -2.53 -7.36 -17.69
N ASN A 70 -3.63 -6.63 -17.48
CA ASN A 70 -3.62 -5.18 -17.46
C ASN A 70 -3.27 -4.67 -16.06
N PRO A 71 -2.11 -4.02 -15.86
CA PRO A 71 -1.74 -3.48 -14.56
C PRO A 71 -2.66 -2.36 -14.05
N ASP A 72 -3.46 -1.73 -14.91
CA ASP A 72 -4.43 -0.72 -14.50
C ASP A 72 -5.51 -1.33 -13.58
N TYR A 73 -5.89 -2.59 -13.78
CA TYR A 73 -6.77 -3.33 -12.88
C TYR A 73 -6.24 -3.34 -11.42
N HIS A 74 -4.97 -3.64 -11.27
CA HIS A 74 -4.33 -3.66 -9.95
C HIS A 74 -4.30 -2.25 -9.35
N TYR A 75 -3.88 -1.27 -10.12
CA TYR A 75 -3.81 0.13 -9.69
C TYR A 75 -5.18 0.66 -9.24
N GLU A 76 -6.20 0.50 -10.08
CA GLU A 76 -7.57 0.94 -9.79
C GLU A 76 -8.15 0.24 -8.56
N GLY A 77 -7.93 -1.08 -8.44
CA GLY A 77 -8.36 -1.86 -7.28
C GLY A 77 -7.71 -1.38 -5.98
N ILE A 78 -6.40 -1.14 -5.98
CA ILE A 78 -5.70 -0.61 -4.81
C ILE A 78 -6.19 0.79 -4.48
N MET A 79 -6.30 1.68 -5.47
CA MET A 79 -6.79 3.05 -5.27
C MET A 79 -8.22 3.10 -4.74
N ASP A 80 -9.12 2.25 -5.26
CA ASP A 80 -10.49 2.12 -4.74
C ASP A 80 -10.48 1.77 -3.25
N THR A 81 -9.71 0.76 -2.88
CA THR A 81 -9.60 0.33 -1.47
C THR A 81 -9.06 1.44 -0.57
N LEU A 82 -8.03 2.16 -1.01
CA LEU A 82 -7.44 3.26 -0.23
C LEU A 82 -8.38 4.47 -0.12
N LYS A 83 -9.07 4.83 -1.21
CA LYS A 83 -10.05 5.94 -1.21
C LYS A 83 -11.21 5.67 -0.27
N ARG A 84 -11.76 4.46 -0.27
CA ARG A 84 -12.82 4.05 0.66
C ARG A 84 -12.37 4.19 2.11
N ALA A 85 -11.17 3.76 2.44
CA ALA A 85 -10.62 3.94 3.79
C ALA A 85 -10.40 5.43 4.12
N ALA A 86 -9.90 6.22 3.17
CA ALA A 86 -9.63 7.65 3.35
C ALA A 86 -10.90 8.47 3.64
N GLU A 87 -12.07 8.05 3.14
CA GLU A 87 -13.36 8.72 3.42
C GLU A 87 -13.71 8.75 4.92
N HIS A 88 -13.13 7.87 5.71
CA HIS A 88 -13.33 7.77 7.16
C HIS A 88 -12.26 8.52 7.99
N LEU A 89 -11.39 9.28 7.32
CA LEU A 89 -10.31 10.04 7.93
C LEU A 89 -10.42 11.52 7.58
N PRO A 90 -10.14 12.46 8.50
CA PRO A 90 -10.10 13.89 8.20
C PRO A 90 -8.89 14.27 7.32
N ARG A 91 -7.88 13.43 7.29
CA ARG A 91 -6.65 13.51 6.47
C ARG A 91 -5.96 12.16 6.45
N VAL A 92 -4.98 11.98 5.60
CA VAL A 92 -4.13 10.78 5.57
C VAL A 92 -2.69 11.19 5.83
N ASP A 93 -2.15 10.83 6.99
CA ASP A 93 -0.78 11.14 7.39
C ASP A 93 0.23 10.10 6.90
N ALA A 94 -0.20 8.84 6.82
CA ALA A 94 0.62 7.76 6.28
C ALA A 94 -0.24 6.59 5.80
N ILE A 95 0.28 5.87 4.81
CA ILE A 95 -0.27 4.62 4.30
C ILE A 95 0.79 3.54 4.47
N GLY A 96 0.40 2.40 5.01
CA GLY A 96 1.27 1.24 5.14
C GLY A 96 0.54 -0.03 4.74
N GLY A 97 1.25 -0.99 4.19
CA GLY A 97 0.59 -2.21 3.77
C GLY A 97 1.49 -3.41 3.61
N SER A 98 0.85 -4.53 3.34
CA SER A 98 1.48 -5.80 3.04
C SER A 98 1.01 -6.36 1.71
N ALA A 99 1.92 -7.02 1.02
CA ALA A 99 1.65 -7.85 -0.14
C ALA A 99 2.77 -8.87 -0.32
N ALA A 100 2.44 -10.06 -0.81
CA ALA A 100 3.44 -11.09 -1.05
C ALA A 100 4.38 -10.70 -2.20
N GLY A 101 5.68 -10.60 -1.94
CA GLY A 101 6.66 -10.24 -2.96
C GLY A 101 7.95 -9.67 -2.38
N CYS A 102 8.78 -9.16 -3.27
CA CYS A 102 9.99 -8.41 -2.97
C CYS A 102 9.80 -6.95 -3.37
N TYR A 103 10.01 -6.07 -2.41
CA TYR A 103 9.90 -4.62 -2.58
C TYR A 103 11.17 -3.94 -2.08
N SER A 104 11.62 -2.93 -2.78
CA SER A 104 12.77 -2.11 -2.40
C SER A 104 12.46 -0.65 -2.67
N HIS A 105 12.56 0.20 -1.64
CA HIS A 105 12.27 1.63 -1.73
C HIS A 105 10.88 1.91 -2.34
N ASN A 106 9.86 1.17 -1.90
CA ASN A 106 8.48 1.19 -2.39
C ASN A 106 8.33 0.84 -3.89
N ARG A 107 9.35 0.23 -4.50
CA ARG A 107 9.28 -0.30 -5.86
C ARG A 107 9.10 -1.80 -5.83
N VAL A 108 8.27 -2.30 -6.74
CA VAL A 108 8.05 -3.73 -6.90
C VAL A 108 9.24 -4.34 -7.65
N THR A 109 9.94 -5.25 -7.00
CA THR A 109 10.99 -6.05 -7.65
C THR A 109 10.38 -7.31 -8.24
N TRP A 110 9.56 -7.99 -7.46
CA TRP A 110 8.77 -9.16 -7.85
C TRP A 110 7.58 -9.29 -6.89
N ALA A 111 6.41 -9.61 -7.41
CA ALA A 111 5.24 -9.92 -6.60
C ALA A 111 4.28 -10.85 -7.34
N SER A 112 3.73 -11.81 -6.63
CA SER A 112 2.79 -12.80 -7.18
C SER A 112 1.49 -12.18 -7.71
N LEU A 113 1.07 -11.06 -7.17
CA LEU A 113 -0.10 -10.30 -7.62
C LEU A 113 -0.04 -9.94 -9.10
N PHE A 114 1.15 -9.67 -9.61
CA PHE A 114 1.39 -9.18 -10.97
C PHE A 114 1.90 -10.28 -11.92
N ARG A 115 1.73 -11.55 -11.58
CA ARG A 115 2.24 -12.66 -12.40
C ARG A 115 1.66 -12.73 -13.79
N GLY A 116 0.46 -12.20 -14.01
CA GLY A 116 -0.20 -12.13 -15.33
C GLY A 116 0.31 -10.98 -16.20
N VAL A 117 1.00 -9.99 -15.62
CA VAL A 117 1.46 -8.80 -16.32
C VAL A 117 2.74 -9.10 -17.09
N GLY A 118 2.77 -8.72 -18.39
CA GLY A 118 3.94 -8.90 -19.23
C GLY A 118 5.15 -8.04 -18.79
N PRO A 119 6.39 -8.43 -19.16
CA PRO A 119 7.60 -7.76 -18.69
C PRO A 119 7.66 -6.26 -18.98
N LYS A 120 7.18 -5.85 -20.17
CA LYS A 120 7.16 -4.42 -20.55
C LYS A 120 6.24 -3.61 -19.64
N ASP A 121 5.01 -4.04 -19.48
CA ASP A 121 4.03 -3.35 -18.65
C ASP A 121 4.42 -3.41 -17.16
N PHE A 122 5.07 -4.48 -16.75
CA PHE A 122 5.65 -4.59 -15.41
C PHE A 122 6.67 -3.49 -15.16
N ASP A 123 7.63 -3.30 -16.05
CA ASP A 123 8.69 -2.29 -15.89
C ASP A 123 8.14 -0.87 -15.96
N GLU A 124 7.19 -0.61 -16.89
CA GLU A 124 6.65 0.72 -17.12
C GLU A 124 5.61 1.15 -16.08
N LYS A 125 4.74 0.24 -15.62
CA LYS A 125 3.56 0.55 -14.79
C LYS A 125 3.60 -0.04 -13.39
N VAL A 126 4.09 -1.27 -13.21
CA VAL A 126 4.04 -1.98 -11.93
C VAL A 126 5.19 -1.59 -11.03
N ARG A 127 6.40 -1.53 -11.55
CA ARG A 127 7.61 -1.30 -10.74
C ARG A 127 7.52 -0.05 -9.87
N GLY A 128 6.96 1.03 -10.36
CA GLY A 128 6.77 2.31 -9.66
C GLY A 128 5.35 2.55 -9.12
N MET A 129 4.46 1.57 -9.18
CA MET A 129 3.03 1.74 -8.88
C MET A 129 2.79 2.33 -7.50
N PHE A 130 3.46 1.82 -6.46
CA PHE A 130 3.26 2.31 -5.10
C PHE A 130 3.83 3.71 -4.85
N LEU A 131 4.84 4.13 -5.61
CA LEU A 131 5.31 5.51 -5.58
C LEU A 131 4.27 6.45 -6.19
N LYS A 132 3.66 6.05 -7.31
CA LYS A 132 2.57 6.81 -7.93
C LYS A 132 1.37 6.93 -7.00
N ILE A 133 0.97 5.84 -6.33
CA ILE A 133 -0.12 5.84 -5.35
C ILE A 133 0.16 6.82 -4.20
N ALA A 134 1.41 6.98 -3.79
CA ALA A 134 1.79 7.88 -2.70
C ALA A 134 1.70 9.37 -3.07
N GLU A 135 1.63 9.69 -4.37
CA GLU A 135 1.54 11.06 -4.89
C GLU A 135 0.08 11.55 -5.05
N GLU A 136 -0.90 10.62 -5.05
CA GLU A 136 -2.34 10.89 -5.18
C GLU A 136 -2.99 11.29 -3.83
#